data_3d48ed9836a1289a7978da725a66281b
#
_entry.id   3d48ed9836a1289a7978da725a66281b
#
_cell.length_a   1.000
_cell.length_b   1.000
_cell.length_c   1.000
_cell.angle_alpha   90.00
_cell.angle_beta   90.00
_cell.angle_gamma   90.00
#
_symmetry.space_group_name_H-M   'P 1'
#
loop_
_entity.id
_entity.type
_entity.pdbx_description
1 polymer ?
#
loop_
_entity_poly.entity_id
_entity_poly.type
_entity_poly.pdbx_seq_one_letter_code
_entity_poly.pdbx_strand_id
1 'polypeptide(L)'
;IKGAFGFHMENGTAYEICAKKVLCATGGAAGLYKPNNPGFSRHKMWYPPFNTGAGYAMGIDAGAEMTTFEMRFIALRCKDTIAPTGTIAQGVGAKQVNAKGEIYEDKYGITTSQRVYGTTQENLEGRGPCYLRTEGIEKEKDTDLKKAYLNMAPSQTLKWIEQGKDPSEQNVEIEGTEPYIVGGHTASGYWVNTNRETTIHGLYAAGDVAGGCPQKYVTGALVEGEIAALDIVEKLKDQTFDITDN
;
A
#
# COMPACT_ATOMS: atom_id res chain seq x y z
N ILE A 1 -2.93 10.43 26.31
CA ILE A 1 -2.99 11.47 25.26
C ILE A 1 -4.02 12.55 25.68
N LYS A 2 -3.81 13.79 25.28
CA LYS A 2 -4.73 14.90 25.60
C LYS A 2 -5.34 15.55 24.35
N GLY A 3 -4.79 15.25 23.19
CA GLY A 3 -5.25 15.84 21.93
C GLY A 3 -4.16 15.89 20.88
N ALA A 4 -4.27 16.83 19.96
CA ALA A 4 -3.33 17.06 18.88
C ALA A 4 -3.20 18.56 18.55
N PHE A 5 -2.06 18.94 17.98
CA PHE A 5 -1.87 20.27 17.41
C PHE A 5 -2.03 20.20 15.88
N GLY A 6 -2.59 21.23 15.31
CA GLY A 6 -2.74 21.38 13.87
C GLY A 6 -2.56 22.84 13.43
N PHE A 7 -2.45 23.05 12.13
CA PHE A 7 -2.40 24.39 11.56
C PHE A 7 -3.12 24.44 10.22
N HIS A 8 -3.70 25.59 9.94
CA HIS A 8 -4.35 25.83 8.65
C HIS A 8 -3.29 26.17 7.60
N MET A 9 -3.28 25.42 6.51
CA MET A 9 -2.23 25.53 5.49
C MET A 9 -2.18 26.88 4.78
N GLU A 10 -3.35 27.53 4.59
CA GLU A 10 -3.42 28.79 3.84
C GLU A 10 -3.05 30.02 4.67
N ASN A 11 -3.46 30.05 5.93
CA ASN A 11 -3.30 31.24 6.78
C ASN A 11 -2.38 31.05 7.98
N GLY A 12 -1.89 29.83 8.21
CA GLY A 12 -0.96 29.51 9.30
C GLY A 12 -1.59 29.51 10.69
N THR A 13 -2.91 29.62 10.83
CA THR A 13 -3.55 29.59 12.14
C THR A 13 -3.28 28.25 12.83
N ALA A 14 -2.76 28.30 14.05
CA ALA A 14 -2.53 27.12 14.89
C ALA A 14 -3.79 26.75 15.65
N TYR A 15 -4.00 25.44 15.78
CA TYR A 15 -5.11 24.87 16.54
C TYR A 15 -4.56 23.91 17.59
N GLU A 16 -5.10 24.02 18.79
CA GLU A 16 -5.02 22.98 19.82
C GLU A 16 -6.33 22.24 19.86
N ILE A 17 -6.28 20.93 19.65
CA ILE A 17 -7.49 20.08 19.59
C ILE A 17 -7.45 19.18 20.80
N CYS A 18 -8.24 19.54 21.83
CA CYS A 18 -8.37 18.74 23.03
C CYS A 18 -9.25 17.50 22.75
N ALA A 19 -8.76 16.33 23.09
CA ALA A 19 -9.48 15.08 22.90
C ALA A 19 -9.07 14.03 23.94
N LYS A 20 -10.03 13.26 24.44
CA LYS A 20 -9.78 12.16 25.38
C LYS A 20 -9.15 10.96 24.71
N LYS A 21 -9.44 10.75 23.42
CA LYS A 21 -8.91 9.69 22.59
C LYS A 21 -8.52 10.25 21.23
N VAL A 22 -7.45 9.76 20.67
CA VAL A 22 -6.95 10.15 19.33
C VAL A 22 -6.74 8.88 18.51
N LEU A 23 -7.29 8.86 17.31
CA LEU A 23 -7.06 7.80 16.34
C LEU A 23 -6.14 8.31 15.21
N CYS A 24 -4.95 7.76 15.11
CA CYS A 24 -4.04 8.00 14.01
C CYS A 24 -4.41 7.08 12.83
N ALA A 25 -4.82 7.68 11.71
CA ALA A 25 -5.20 6.98 10.47
C ALA A 25 -4.53 7.63 9.24
N THR A 26 -3.26 8.01 9.38
CA THR A 26 -2.50 8.79 8.39
C THR A 26 -1.99 7.99 7.19
N GLY A 27 -2.24 6.69 7.17
CA GLY A 27 -1.79 5.80 6.10
C GLY A 27 -0.31 5.46 6.20
N GLY A 28 0.20 4.81 5.16
CA GLY A 28 1.60 4.38 5.08
C GLY A 28 2.55 5.51 4.71
N ALA A 29 3.85 5.20 4.65
CA ALA A 29 4.91 6.17 4.40
C ALA A 29 5.82 5.75 3.24
N ALA A 30 5.28 5.68 2.04
CA ALA A 30 6.06 5.33 0.85
C ALA A 30 7.24 6.28 0.60
N GLY A 31 7.06 7.58 0.85
CA GLY A 31 8.09 8.60 0.68
C GLY A 31 9.23 8.57 1.71
N LEU A 32 9.15 7.73 2.72
CA LEU A 32 10.19 7.53 3.72
C LEU A 32 11.44 6.85 3.12
N TYR A 33 11.22 5.90 2.21
CA TYR A 33 12.29 5.11 1.62
C TYR A 33 12.74 5.75 0.29
N LYS A 34 14.04 6.00 0.19
CA LYS A 34 14.64 6.49 -1.05
C LYS A 34 15.04 5.29 -1.93
N PRO A 35 14.84 5.36 -3.25
CA PRO A 35 15.39 4.37 -4.15
C PRO A 35 16.92 4.30 -4.04
N ASN A 36 17.49 3.10 -4.05
CA ASN A 36 18.94 2.92 -4.10
C ASN A 36 19.52 3.29 -5.48
N ASN A 37 18.66 3.32 -6.50
CA ASN A 37 19.03 3.69 -7.86
C ASN A 37 18.50 5.09 -8.18
N PRO A 38 19.36 6.09 -8.45
CA PRO A 38 18.95 7.45 -8.79
C PRO A 38 18.09 7.56 -10.07
N GLY A 39 18.18 6.57 -10.97
CA GLY A 39 17.36 6.51 -12.19
C GLY A 39 15.89 6.17 -11.91
N PHE A 40 15.59 5.66 -10.73
CA PHE A 40 14.21 5.41 -10.29
C PHE A 40 13.71 6.61 -9.50
N SER A 41 12.92 7.41 -10.13
CA SER A 41 12.35 8.61 -9.52
C SER A 41 11.09 8.31 -8.70
N ARG A 42 10.72 9.26 -7.86
CA ARG A 42 9.55 9.16 -6.97
C ARG A 42 8.23 8.91 -7.70
N HIS A 43 8.12 9.27 -8.97
CA HIS A 43 6.90 9.01 -9.75
C HIS A 43 6.67 7.53 -10.10
N LYS A 44 7.65 6.67 -9.86
CA LYS A 44 7.50 5.20 -9.96
C LYS A 44 7.03 4.55 -8.65
N MET A 45 6.67 5.35 -7.65
CA MET A 45 6.05 4.88 -6.42
C MET A 45 4.54 4.90 -6.58
N TRP A 46 3.84 3.89 -6.10
CA TRP A 46 2.39 3.81 -6.20
C TRP A 46 1.69 4.85 -5.31
N TYR A 47 2.18 5.02 -4.10
CA TYR A 47 1.62 6.00 -3.17
C TYR A 47 2.20 7.39 -3.42
N PRO A 48 1.48 8.45 -2.99
CA PRO A 48 2.01 9.80 -3.09
C PRO A 48 3.39 9.90 -2.46
N PRO A 49 4.38 10.48 -3.16
CA PRO A 49 5.74 10.59 -2.64
C PRO A 49 5.86 11.55 -1.45
N PHE A 50 4.79 12.29 -1.16
CA PHE A 50 4.69 13.22 -0.02
C PHE A 50 4.33 12.52 1.30
N ASN A 51 3.93 11.25 1.27
CA ASN A 51 3.77 10.42 2.47
C ASN A 51 5.13 10.05 3.06
N THR A 52 5.73 11.00 3.76
CA THR A 52 7.11 10.91 4.26
C THR A 52 7.21 10.46 5.72
N GLY A 53 6.13 9.95 6.30
CA GLY A 53 6.12 9.36 7.65
C GLY A 53 5.74 10.32 8.77
N ALA A 54 5.09 11.46 8.47
CA ALA A 54 4.65 12.40 9.50
C ALA A 54 3.78 11.73 10.58
N GLY A 55 2.88 10.81 10.19
CA GLY A 55 2.07 10.04 11.13
C GLY A 55 2.88 9.17 12.08
N TYR A 56 3.99 8.61 11.63
CA TYR A 56 4.91 7.87 12.50
C TYR A 56 5.71 8.81 13.41
N ALA A 57 6.19 9.92 12.87
CA ALA A 57 6.94 10.92 13.64
C ALA A 57 6.13 11.44 14.82
N MET A 58 4.86 11.82 14.60
CA MET A 58 3.96 12.27 15.68
C MET A 58 3.86 11.23 16.82
N GLY A 59 3.75 9.94 16.49
CA GLY A 59 3.70 8.90 17.50
C GLY A 59 5.00 8.69 18.25
N ILE A 60 6.13 8.72 17.52
CA ILE A 60 7.47 8.60 18.12
C ILE A 60 7.73 9.78 19.05
N ASP A 61 7.42 10.99 18.63
CA ASP A 61 7.58 12.21 19.46
C ASP A 61 6.70 12.17 20.70
N ALA A 62 5.51 11.54 20.60
CA ALA A 62 4.64 11.31 21.74
C ALA A 62 5.11 10.16 22.64
N GLY A 63 6.11 9.38 22.25
CA GLY A 63 6.68 8.25 23.00
C GLY A 63 6.00 6.89 22.71
N ALA A 64 5.23 6.77 21.62
CA ALA A 64 4.65 5.49 21.23
C ALA A 64 5.71 4.53 20.68
N GLU A 65 5.61 3.26 21.05
CA GLU A 65 6.45 2.23 20.47
C GLU A 65 6.00 1.89 19.05
N MET A 66 7.00 1.56 18.22
CA MET A 66 6.81 1.17 16.83
C MET A 66 7.30 -0.25 16.60
N THR A 67 6.73 -0.94 15.63
CA THR A 67 7.34 -2.15 15.07
C THR A 67 8.53 -1.75 14.20
N THR A 68 9.35 -2.74 13.79
CA THR A 68 10.51 -2.47 12.93
C THR A 68 10.12 -1.77 11.63
N PHE A 69 10.93 -0.83 11.16
CA PHE A 69 10.75 -0.16 9.87
C PHE A 69 11.44 -0.88 8.69
N GLU A 70 11.95 -2.07 8.90
CA GLU A 70 12.63 -2.87 7.88
C GLU A 70 11.65 -3.62 6.97
N MET A 71 10.45 -3.91 7.45
CA MET A 71 9.43 -4.65 6.72
C MET A 71 8.73 -3.75 5.69
N ARG A 72 9.18 -3.83 4.46
CA ARG A 72 8.63 -3.09 3.31
C ARG A 72 7.75 -3.98 2.44
N PHE A 73 6.65 -3.42 1.96
CA PHE A 73 5.80 -4.11 0.99
C PHE A 73 6.31 -3.86 -0.43
N ILE A 74 6.65 -4.91 -1.14
CA ILE A 74 7.03 -4.88 -2.55
C ILE A 74 5.94 -5.60 -3.32
N ALA A 75 5.22 -4.88 -4.17
CA ALA A 75 4.19 -5.45 -5.04
C ALA A 75 4.77 -5.83 -6.40
N LEU A 76 4.25 -6.92 -6.96
CA LEU A 76 4.45 -7.23 -8.37
C LEU A 76 3.73 -6.16 -9.21
N ARG A 77 4.39 -5.64 -10.23
CA ARG A 77 3.88 -4.59 -11.11
C ARG A 77 4.11 -4.89 -12.57
N CYS A 78 3.36 -4.23 -13.45
CA CYS A 78 3.66 -4.21 -14.87
C CYS A 78 4.98 -3.46 -15.07
N LYS A 79 5.89 -4.06 -15.82
CA LYS A 79 7.26 -3.55 -16.00
C LYS A 79 7.28 -2.09 -16.46
N ASP A 80 8.23 -1.33 -15.94
CA ASP A 80 8.44 0.11 -16.19
C ASP A 80 7.27 1.01 -15.79
N THR A 81 6.34 0.50 -15.03
CA THR A 81 5.18 1.25 -14.52
C THR A 81 5.02 1.08 -13.03
N ILE A 82 4.07 1.82 -12.42
CA ILE A 82 3.60 1.57 -11.07
C ILE A 82 2.35 0.68 -11.03
N ALA A 83 1.90 0.21 -12.19
CA ALA A 83 0.63 -0.47 -12.34
C ALA A 83 0.63 -1.84 -11.64
N PRO A 84 -0.31 -2.08 -10.72
CA PRO A 84 -0.41 -3.34 -10.01
C PRO A 84 -0.88 -4.46 -10.96
N THR A 85 -0.40 -5.66 -10.73
CA THR A 85 -0.74 -6.83 -11.55
C THR A 85 -2.05 -7.50 -11.15
N GLY A 86 -2.57 -7.22 -9.95
CA GLY A 86 -3.77 -7.87 -9.43
C GLY A 86 -5.00 -7.72 -10.33
N THR A 87 -5.19 -6.55 -10.92
CA THR A 87 -6.32 -6.27 -11.83
C THR A 87 -6.27 -7.17 -13.08
N ILE A 88 -5.11 -7.39 -13.68
CA ILE A 88 -4.94 -8.29 -14.81
C ILE A 88 -5.10 -9.74 -14.37
N ALA A 89 -4.41 -10.14 -13.30
CA ALA A 89 -4.42 -11.51 -12.83
C ALA A 89 -5.81 -11.98 -12.38
N GLN A 90 -6.57 -11.13 -11.68
CA GLN A 90 -7.89 -11.46 -11.14
C GLN A 90 -9.03 -11.06 -12.07
N GLY A 91 -8.93 -9.88 -12.71
CA GLY A 91 -10.00 -9.35 -13.56
C GLY A 91 -10.21 -10.14 -14.85
N VAL A 92 -9.14 -10.65 -15.45
CA VAL A 92 -9.21 -11.45 -16.68
C VAL A 92 -8.64 -12.86 -16.52
N GLY A 93 -8.27 -13.26 -15.31
CA GLY A 93 -7.74 -14.59 -15.02
C GLY A 93 -6.37 -14.87 -15.64
N ALA A 94 -5.57 -13.85 -15.92
CA ALA A 94 -4.28 -14.01 -16.56
C ALA A 94 -3.29 -14.75 -15.65
N LYS A 95 -2.70 -15.82 -16.19
CA LYS A 95 -1.70 -16.65 -15.49
C LYS A 95 -0.29 -16.04 -15.60
N GLN A 96 0.52 -16.24 -14.55
CA GLN A 96 1.92 -15.90 -14.59
C GLN A 96 2.70 -16.94 -15.38
N VAL A 97 3.45 -16.49 -16.39
CA VAL A 97 4.28 -17.33 -17.26
C VAL A 97 5.69 -16.79 -17.35
N ASN A 98 6.66 -17.69 -17.51
CA ASN A 98 8.05 -17.34 -17.79
C ASN A 98 8.30 -17.08 -19.30
N ALA A 99 9.54 -16.79 -19.67
CA ALA A 99 9.93 -16.52 -21.06
C ALA A 99 9.66 -17.70 -22.01
N LYS A 100 9.53 -18.92 -21.49
CA LYS A 100 9.21 -20.12 -22.27
C LYS A 100 7.70 -20.36 -22.40
N GLY A 101 6.87 -19.49 -21.79
CA GLY A 101 5.43 -19.64 -21.75
C GLY A 101 4.92 -20.66 -20.72
N GLU A 102 5.78 -21.15 -19.85
CA GLU A 102 5.42 -22.12 -18.81
C GLU A 102 4.73 -21.38 -17.65
N ILE A 103 3.60 -21.90 -17.19
CA ILE A 103 2.88 -21.40 -16.01
C ILE A 103 3.69 -21.81 -14.77
N TYR A 104 4.09 -20.86 -13.95
CA TYR A 104 4.87 -21.13 -12.74
C TYR A 104 4.11 -20.85 -11.43
N GLU A 105 2.95 -20.23 -11.48
CA GLU A 105 2.20 -19.91 -10.26
C GLU A 105 1.73 -21.18 -9.51
N ASP A 106 1.53 -22.30 -10.20
CA ASP A 106 1.20 -23.58 -9.57
C ASP A 106 2.35 -24.11 -8.69
N LYS A 107 3.60 -23.78 -9.04
CA LYS A 107 4.80 -24.15 -8.28
C LYS A 107 5.00 -23.30 -7.04
N TYR A 108 4.72 -21.99 -7.13
CA TYR A 108 5.05 -21.03 -6.06
C TYR A 108 3.83 -20.54 -5.29
N GLY A 109 2.64 -20.63 -5.87
CA GLY A 109 1.39 -20.15 -5.30
C GLY A 109 0.93 -18.80 -5.86
N ILE A 110 -0.27 -18.37 -5.45
CA ILE A 110 -1.00 -17.24 -6.05
C ILE A 110 -1.23 -16.06 -5.09
N THR A 111 -0.79 -16.15 -3.85
CA THR A 111 -0.86 -14.99 -2.94
C THR A 111 0.09 -13.89 -3.42
N THR A 112 -0.13 -12.65 -2.98
CA THR A 112 0.70 -11.51 -3.41
C THR A 112 2.19 -11.78 -3.22
N SER A 113 2.59 -12.25 -2.03
CA SER A 113 4.00 -12.55 -1.72
C SER A 113 4.54 -13.72 -2.54
N GLN A 114 3.74 -14.76 -2.76
CA GLN A 114 4.14 -15.93 -3.56
C GLN A 114 4.32 -15.56 -5.04
N ARG A 115 3.47 -14.70 -5.57
CA ARG A 115 3.61 -14.18 -6.95
C ARG A 115 4.89 -13.40 -7.15
N VAL A 116 5.26 -12.53 -6.21
CA VAL A 116 6.53 -11.80 -6.23
C VAL A 116 7.70 -12.77 -6.13
N TYR A 117 7.65 -13.69 -5.17
CA TYR A 117 8.68 -14.70 -4.96
C TYR A 117 8.90 -15.56 -6.21
N GLY A 118 7.81 -16.10 -6.80
CA GLY A 118 7.89 -16.91 -8.01
C GLY A 118 8.51 -16.16 -9.18
N THR A 119 8.11 -14.92 -9.42
CA THR A 119 8.71 -14.07 -10.47
C THR A 119 10.20 -13.84 -10.23
N THR A 120 10.59 -13.59 -8.98
CA THR A 120 12.00 -13.45 -8.59
C THR A 120 12.80 -14.70 -8.88
N GLN A 121 12.27 -15.88 -8.48
CA GLN A 121 12.95 -17.16 -8.70
C GLN A 121 13.10 -17.49 -10.18
N GLU A 122 12.04 -17.29 -10.98
CA GLU A 122 12.11 -17.52 -12.43
C GLU A 122 13.19 -16.62 -13.09
N ASN A 123 13.29 -15.36 -12.68
CA ASN A 123 14.33 -14.46 -13.18
C ASN A 123 15.74 -14.89 -12.73
N LEU A 124 15.94 -15.23 -11.47
CA LEU A 124 17.23 -15.68 -10.93
C LEU A 124 17.73 -16.98 -11.57
N GLU A 125 16.81 -17.89 -11.92
CA GLU A 125 17.11 -19.15 -12.57
C GLU A 125 17.23 -19.02 -14.11
N GLY A 126 17.22 -17.79 -14.65
CA GLY A 126 17.41 -17.50 -16.08
C GLY A 126 16.21 -17.87 -16.96
N ARG A 127 15.01 -18.03 -16.38
CA ARG A 127 13.77 -18.29 -17.13
C ARG A 127 12.90 -17.04 -17.33
N GLY A 128 13.37 -15.88 -16.87
CA GLY A 128 12.76 -14.59 -17.19
C GLY A 128 13.09 -14.11 -18.62
N PRO A 129 12.45 -13.02 -19.08
CA PRO A 129 11.46 -12.24 -18.34
C PRO A 129 10.14 -12.97 -18.10
N CYS A 130 9.40 -12.53 -17.08
CA CYS A 130 8.11 -13.09 -16.71
C CYS A 130 6.95 -12.21 -17.18
N TYR A 131 5.81 -12.82 -17.42
CA TYR A 131 4.62 -12.14 -17.95
C TYR A 131 3.36 -12.58 -17.24
N LEU A 132 2.34 -11.72 -17.29
CA LEU A 132 0.94 -12.14 -17.19
C LEU A 132 0.45 -12.45 -18.60
N ARG A 133 -0.09 -13.67 -18.80
CA ARG A 133 -0.61 -14.12 -20.08
C ARG A 133 -1.94 -13.45 -20.37
N THR A 134 -1.91 -12.32 -21.07
CA THR A 134 -3.09 -11.58 -21.54
C THR A 134 -3.37 -11.85 -23.01
N GLU A 135 -2.38 -12.32 -23.77
CA GLU A 135 -2.57 -12.73 -25.16
C GLU A 135 -3.65 -13.80 -25.26
N GLY A 136 -4.65 -13.53 -26.10
CA GLY A 136 -5.78 -14.44 -26.32
C GLY A 136 -6.94 -14.30 -25.33
N ILE A 137 -6.93 -13.30 -24.43
CA ILE A 137 -8.15 -12.97 -23.66
C ILE A 137 -9.24 -12.42 -24.58
N GLU A 138 -10.49 -12.46 -24.13
CA GLU A 138 -11.62 -11.90 -24.88
C GLU A 138 -11.40 -10.42 -25.18
N LYS A 139 -11.64 -10.02 -26.43
CA LYS A 139 -11.37 -8.64 -26.92
C LYS A 139 -12.17 -7.57 -26.17
N GLU A 140 -13.32 -7.92 -25.64
CA GLU A 140 -14.16 -7.04 -24.82
C GLU A 140 -13.41 -6.61 -23.54
N LYS A 141 -12.54 -7.46 -23.01
CA LYS A 141 -11.71 -7.21 -21.82
C LYS A 141 -10.63 -6.13 -22.03
N ASP A 142 -10.24 -5.86 -23.27
CA ASP A 142 -9.25 -4.81 -23.58
C ASP A 142 -9.71 -3.44 -23.11
N THR A 143 -10.96 -3.11 -23.40
CA THR A 143 -11.56 -1.84 -23.01
C THR A 143 -11.68 -1.72 -21.49
N ASP A 144 -12.09 -2.80 -20.83
CA ASP A 144 -12.24 -2.82 -19.37
C ASP A 144 -10.90 -2.67 -18.67
N LEU A 145 -9.86 -3.38 -19.13
CA LEU A 145 -8.50 -3.24 -18.59
C LEU A 145 -7.94 -1.85 -18.81
N LYS A 146 -8.07 -1.28 -20.01
CA LYS A 146 -7.60 0.07 -20.31
C LYS A 146 -8.30 1.12 -19.43
N LYS A 147 -9.61 1.02 -19.23
CA LYS A 147 -10.37 1.90 -18.33
C LYS A 147 -9.93 1.75 -16.87
N ALA A 148 -9.78 0.52 -16.40
CA ALA A 148 -9.34 0.26 -15.03
C ALA A 148 -7.97 0.87 -14.75
N TYR A 149 -7.02 0.66 -15.65
CA TYR A 149 -5.68 1.22 -15.50
C TYR A 149 -5.61 2.72 -15.75
N LEU A 150 -6.45 3.29 -16.61
CA LEU A 150 -6.52 4.74 -16.79
C LEU A 150 -6.83 5.47 -15.48
N ASN A 151 -7.69 4.88 -14.65
CA ASN A 151 -8.03 5.44 -13.34
C ASN A 151 -7.00 5.13 -12.25
N MET A 152 -6.36 3.96 -12.30
CA MET A 152 -5.53 3.45 -11.22
C MET A 152 -4.02 3.72 -11.43
N ALA A 153 -3.54 3.52 -12.65
CA ALA A 153 -2.15 3.67 -13.04
C ALA A 153 -2.05 3.96 -14.54
N PRO A 154 -2.32 5.19 -14.98
CA PRO A 154 -2.47 5.56 -16.40
C PRO A 154 -1.24 5.24 -17.24
N SER A 155 -0.05 5.15 -16.65
CA SER A 155 1.17 4.76 -17.34
C SER A 155 1.07 3.41 -18.07
N GLN A 156 0.30 2.46 -17.53
CA GLN A 156 0.09 1.17 -18.20
C GLN A 156 -0.83 1.30 -19.43
N THR A 157 -1.89 2.10 -19.34
CA THR A 157 -2.77 2.38 -20.48
C THR A 157 -2.03 3.12 -21.58
N LEU A 158 -1.22 4.12 -21.22
CA LEU A 158 -0.37 4.85 -22.16
C LEU A 158 0.62 3.92 -22.87
N LYS A 159 1.24 2.98 -22.14
CA LYS A 159 2.17 1.99 -22.71
C LYS A 159 1.49 1.14 -23.80
N TRP A 160 0.27 0.65 -23.59
CA TRP A 160 -0.48 -0.07 -24.63
C TRP A 160 -0.79 0.79 -25.85
N ILE A 161 -1.18 2.04 -25.62
CA ILE A 161 -1.46 3.01 -26.71
C ILE A 161 -0.19 3.29 -27.52
N GLU A 162 0.95 3.56 -26.85
CA GLU A 162 2.23 3.82 -27.49
C GLU A 162 2.76 2.62 -28.30
N GLN A 163 2.51 1.41 -27.82
CA GLN A 163 2.89 0.17 -28.50
C GLN A 163 1.93 -0.16 -29.66
N GLY A 164 0.78 0.49 -29.74
CA GLY A 164 -0.25 0.20 -30.75
C GLY A 164 -0.82 -1.21 -30.65
N LYS A 165 -0.80 -1.80 -29.43
CA LYS A 165 -1.28 -3.17 -29.18
C LYS A 165 -2.25 -3.18 -28.02
N ASP A 166 -3.29 -3.98 -28.15
CA ASP A 166 -4.25 -4.23 -27.10
C ASP A 166 -3.75 -5.30 -26.10
N PRO A 167 -4.26 -5.31 -24.86
CA PRO A 167 -3.91 -6.35 -23.89
C PRO A 167 -4.10 -7.79 -24.40
N SER A 168 -5.14 -8.02 -25.24
CA SER A 168 -5.41 -9.34 -25.84
C SER A 168 -4.42 -9.75 -26.92
N GLU A 169 -3.60 -8.83 -27.41
CA GLU A 169 -2.64 -9.05 -28.52
C GLU A 169 -1.21 -9.32 -28.05
N GLN A 170 -0.94 -9.11 -26.77
CA GLN A 170 0.39 -9.34 -26.19
C GLN A 170 0.33 -9.59 -24.69
N ASN A 171 1.28 -10.37 -24.20
CA ASN A 171 1.46 -10.59 -22.78
C ASN A 171 2.02 -9.33 -22.09
N VAL A 172 1.64 -9.11 -20.85
CA VAL A 172 2.13 -7.99 -20.05
C VAL A 172 3.35 -8.43 -19.25
N GLU A 173 4.52 -7.89 -19.57
CA GLU A 173 5.74 -8.14 -18.79
C GLU A 173 5.59 -7.60 -17.38
N ILE A 174 6.07 -8.38 -16.40
CA ILE A 174 5.95 -8.09 -14.99
C ILE A 174 7.31 -8.09 -14.30
N GLU A 175 7.41 -7.29 -13.25
CA GLU A 175 8.60 -7.22 -12.42
C GLU A 175 8.23 -6.97 -10.95
N GLY A 176 9.09 -7.39 -10.02
CA GLY A 176 8.78 -7.26 -8.59
C GLY A 176 9.99 -7.38 -7.71
N THR A 177 11.17 -7.23 -8.27
CA THR A 177 12.43 -7.60 -7.63
C THR A 177 13.30 -6.45 -7.17
N GLU A 178 12.96 -5.22 -7.54
CA GLU A 178 13.79 -4.11 -7.11
C GLU A 178 13.45 -3.69 -5.69
N PRO A 179 14.40 -3.84 -4.75
CA PRO A 179 14.19 -3.52 -3.35
C PRO A 179 14.00 -2.02 -3.08
N TYR A 180 14.25 -1.18 -4.06
CA TYR A 180 14.16 0.27 -3.98
C TYR A 180 12.82 0.85 -4.46
N ILE A 181 11.93 0.05 -5.00
CA ILE A 181 10.56 0.47 -5.32
C ILE A 181 9.63 -0.10 -4.26
N VAL A 182 9.30 0.73 -3.30
CA VAL A 182 8.35 0.37 -2.26
C VAL A 182 6.95 0.50 -2.82
N GLY A 183 6.14 -0.54 -2.68
CA GLY A 183 4.78 -0.59 -3.21
C GLY A 183 3.78 0.35 -2.55
N GLY A 184 4.21 1.16 -1.59
CA GLY A 184 3.40 2.22 -1.03
C GLY A 184 3.24 2.22 0.48
N HIS A 185 3.38 1.10 1.14
CA HIS A 185 3.32 1.01 2.60
C HIS A 185 4.35 0.01 3.12
N THR A 186 4.57 0.06 4.43
CA THR A 186 5.39 -0.91 5.12
C THR A 186 4.50 -1.82 5.95
N ALA A 187 4.99 -3.00 6.34
CA ALA A 187 4.36 -3.80 7.39
C ALA A 187 4.65 -3.23 8.79
N SER A 188 5.39 -2.14 8.85
CA SER A 188 5.80 -1.42 10.06
C SER A 188 4.79 -0.33 10.43
N GLY A 189 4.83 0.13 11.65
CA GLY A 189 4.00 1.21 12.15
C GLY A 189 3.87 1.15 13.66
N TYR A 190 2.83 1.78 14.19
CA TYR A 190 2.56 1.75 15.62
C TYR A 190 2.41 0.33 16.15
N TRP A 191 3.07 0.03 17.27
CA TRP A 191 2.75 -1.15 18.03
C TRP A 191 1.37 -0.97 18.66
N VAL A 192 0.43 -1.85 18.31
CA VAL A 192 -0.95 -1.79 18.77
C VAL A 192 -1.39 -3.12 19.40
N ASN A 193 -2.29 -3.05 20.35
CA ASN A 193 -2.97 -4.21 20.91
C ASN A 193 -4.12 -4.68 20.01
N THR A 194 -4.87 -5.68 20.43
CA THR A 194 -6.02 -6.23 19.68
C THR A 194 -7.13 -5.22 19.44
N ASN A 195 -7.26 -4.19 20.29
CA ASN A 195 -8.23 -3.11 20.17
C ASN A 195 -7.69 -1.90 19.41
N ARG A 196 -6.49 -2.00 18.83
CA ARG A 196 -5.79 -0.94 18.11
C ARG A 196 -5.32 0.24 18.98
N GLU A 197 -5.34 0.12 20.30
CA GLU A 197 -4.69 1.10 21.20
C GLU A 197 -3.17 0.88 21.16
N THR A 198 -2.43 1.97 21.07
CA THR A 198 -0.96 1.97 21.06
C THR A 198 -0.41 1.75 22.48
N THR A 199 0.91 1.80 22.65
CA THR A 199 1.55 1.78 23.97
C THR A 199 1.27 3.04 24.79
N ILE A 200 0.71 4.08 24.18
CA ILE A 200 0.24 5.28 24.87
C ILE A 200 -1.27 5.21 25.09
N HIS A 201 -1.67 5.26 26.36
CA HIS A 201 -3.09 5.24 26.72
C HIS A 201 -3.88 6.36 26.03
N GLY A 202 -4.94 5.98 25.34
CA GLY A 202 -5.82 6.89 24.61
C GLY A 202 -5.40 7.25 23.19
N LEU A 203 -4.22 6.79 22.75
CA LEU A 203 -3.78 6.89 21.37
C LEU A 203 -4.02 5.57 20.66
N TYR A 204 -4.72 5.60 19.55
CA TYR A 204 -5.04 4.46 18.69
C TYR A 204 -4.39 4.65 17.32
N ALA A 205 -4.14 3.54 16.63
CA ALA A 205 -3.67 3.56 15.24
C ALA A 205 -4.38 2.46 14.44
N ALA A 206 -4.83 2.79 13.23
CA ALA A 206 -5.54 1.87 12.36
C ALA A 206 -5.15 2.04 10.89
N GLY A 207 -5.24 0.97 10.13
CA GLY A 207 -4.86 0.93 8.72
C GLY A 207 -3.34 0.88 8.52
N ASP A 208 -2.86 1.43 7.41
CA ASP A 208 -1.46 1.30 7.00
C ASP A 208 -0.44 1.95 7.96
N VAL A 209 -0.87 2.82 8.85
CA VAL A 209 -0.02 3.42 9.88
C VAL A 209 0.20 2.49 11.07
N ALA A 210 -0.68 1.52 11.30
CA ALA A 210 -0.54 0.51 12.35
C ALA A 210 0.44 -0.59 11.91
N GLY A 211 1.34 -0.99 12.79
CA GLY A 211 2.22 -2.14 12.57
C GLY A 211 1.48 -3.46 12.69
N GLY A 212 1.95 -4.49 11.98
CA GLY A 212 1.40 -5.84 12.08
C GLY A 212 0.00 -6.04 11.50
N CYS A 213 -0.54 -5.07 10.78
CA CYS A 213 -1.80 -5.23 10.06
C CYS A 213 -1.64 -6.28 8.94
N PRO A 214 -2.38 -7.39 8.97
CA PRO A 214 -2.20 -8.50 8.03
C PRO A 214 -2.63 -8.16 6.59
N GLN A 215 -3.50 -7.16 6.43
CA GLN A 215 -3.94 -6.67 5.13
C GLN A 215 -3.95 -5.15 5.11
N LYS A 216 -2.91 -4.56 4.56
CA LYS A 216 -2.77 -3.13 4.37
C LYS A 216 -3.48 -2.66 3.10
N TYR A 217 -4.79 -2.85 3.05
CA TYR A 217 -5.70 -2.43 1.98
C TYR A 217 -6.94 -1.80 2.61
N VAL A 218 -7.81 -1.24 1.78
CA VAL A 218 -9.04 -0.58 2.26
C VAL A 218 -9.88 -1.46 3.19
N THR A 219 -10.01 -2.74 2.89
CA THR A 219 -10.76 -3.69 3.74
C THR A 219 -10.14 -3.81 5.13
N GLY A 220 -8.83 -4.01 5.21
CA GLY A 220 -8.13 -4.09 6.50
C GLY A 220 -8.18 -2.76 7.27
N ALA A 221 -8.02 -1.63 6.57
CA ALA A 221 -8.12 -0.31 7.19
C ALA A 221 -9.51 -0.03 7.77
N LEU A 222 -10.58 -0.43 7.08
CA LEU A 222 -11.96 -0.30 7.58
C LEU A 222 -12.20 -1.17 8.81
N VAL A 223 -11.78 -2.43 8.78
CA VAL A 223 -11.93 -3.35 9.92
C VAL A 223 -11.16 -2.85 11.14
N GLU A 224 -9.92 -2.40 10.97
CA GLU A 224 -9.13 -1.86 12.08
C GLU A 224 -9.71 -0.55 12.62
N GLY A 225 -10.24 0.30 11.74
CA GLY A 225 -10.95 1.52 12.13
C GLY A 225 -12.19 1.21 12.95
N GLU A 226 -12.96 0.20 12.56
CA GLU A 226 -14.15 -0.25 13.30
C GLU A 226 -13.76 -0.79 14.68
N ILE A 227 -12.75 -1.66 14.76
CA ILE A 227 -12.24 -2.19 16.04
C ILE A 227 -11.83 -1.06 16.99
N ALA A 228 -11.04 -0.10 16.49
CA ALA A 228 -10.61 1.05 17.27
C ALA A 228 -11.81 1.90 17.74
N ALA A 229 -12.75 2.17 16.85
CA ALA A 229 -13.93 2.98 17.16
C ALA A 229 -14.81 2.34 18.23
N LEU A 230 -15.05 1.03 18.17
CA LEU A 230 -15.84 0.30 19.16
C LEU A 230 -15.19 0.34 20.54
N ASP A 231 -13.89 0.14 20.65
CA ASP A 231 -13.15 0.24 21.91
C ASP A 231 -13.16 1.67 22.47
N ILE A 232 -12.97 2.67 21.60
CA ILE A 232 -13.03 4.08 21.98
C ILE A 232 -14.42 4.44 22.55
N VAL A 233 -15.49 4.06 21.85
CA VAL A 233 -16.86 4.33 22.29
C VAL A 233 -17.13 3.67 23.64
N GLU A 234 -16.73 2.41 23.80
CA GLU A 234 -16.92 1.70 25.07
C GLU A 234 -16.23 2.41 26.23
N LYS A 235 -14.97 2.82 26.02
CA LYS A 235 -14.19 3.52 27.06
C LYS A 235 -14.64 4.94 27.35
N LEU A 236 -15.46 5.54 26.49
CA LEU A 236 -15.99 6.90 26.66
C LEU A 236 -17.42 6.96 27.20
N LYS A 237 -18.13 5.83 27.29
CA LYS A 237 -19.56 5.78 27.65
C LYS A 237 -19.93 6.58 28.91
N ASP A 238 -19.08 6.53 29.93
CA ASP A 238 -19.34 7.14 31.23
C ASP A 238 -18.48 8.40 31.50
N GLN A 239 -17.86 8.95 30.43
CA GLN A 239 -16.96 10.09 30.56
C GLN A 239 -17.62 11.39 30.10
N THR A 240 -17.82 12.34 31.01
CA THR A 240 -18.12 13.71 30.64
C THR A 240 -16.88 14.43 30.10
N PHE A 241 -17.06 15.29 29.10
CA PHE A 241 -16.00 16.15 28.58
C PHE A 241 -16.14 17.54 29.24
N ASP A 242 -15.17 17.89 30.05
CA ASP A 242 -15.06 19.23 30.62
C ASP A 242 -13.99 20.03 29.86
N ILE A 243 -14.41 21.13 29.23
CA ILE A 243 -13.52 21.99 28.43
C ILE A 243 -12.82 23.06 29.31
N THR A 244 -13.19 23.12 30.61
CA THR A 244 -12.78 24.24 31.49
C THR A 244 -11.41 24.07 32.15
N ASP A 245 -10.70 22.95 31.96
CA ASP A 245 -9.38 22.73 32.54
C ASP A 245 -8.26 22.99 31.53
N ASN A 246 -7.94 24.29 31.35
CA ASN A 246 -6.68 24.77 30.81
C ASN A 246 -6.10 25.86 31.66
#